data_4680bce4425fc0f4b82cf89c5283436c
#
_entry.id   4680bce4425fc0f4b82cf89c5283436c
#
_cell.length_a   1.000
_cell.length_b   1.000
_cell.length_c   1.000
_cell.angle_alpha   90.00
_cell.angle_beta   90.00
_cell.angle_gamma   90.00
#
_symmetry.space_group_name_H-M   'P 1'
#
loop_
_entity.id
_entity.type
_entity.pdbx_description
1 polymer ?
#
loop_
_entity_poly.entity_id
_entity_poly.type
_entity_poly.pdbx_seq_one_letter_code
_entity_poly.pdbx_strand_id
1 'polypeptide(L)'
;MTKHVPLFLPLGSIRLLTIFFSFCIIFVHPALADKMAESPELFDTAFTLQERLDIPDGFVQREMVYISILLGTLVLCLFFFFMQRRMKKLRERDRERYLQLLEGILDNLPIAAKVKDVNDGMRYTFWNKKAEELFECSAREAIGKTDFETMPEAAALIRKEDEELVKTGIPQEGIRRFFTKKNEERFTFQNNNFIKLSDGRKWIVYTAWDITDLKIMERKLRLAKEEAEESNRIKSAFLANMSHEIRTPLNAIVGFSSILATEVSEEERVEYLDICL
;
A
#
# COMPACT_ATOMS: atom_id res chain seq x y z
N MET A 1 10.55 -1.19 18.48
CA MET A 1 10.72 -2.62 18.80
C MET A 1 11.79 -3.19 17.89
N THR A 2 13.04 -3.15 18.34
CA THR A 2 14.20 -3.69 17.64
C THR A 2 14.25 -5.19 17.84
N LYS A 3 13.88 -5.96 16.84
CA LYS A 3 14.09 -7.41 16.83
C LYS A 3 15.56 -7.69 16.56
N HIS A 4 16.26 -8.19 17.58
CA HIS A 4 17.56 -8.84 17.45
C HIS A 4 17.41 -10.04 16.49
N VAL A 5 18.01 -9.95 15.32
CA VAL A 5 18.22 -11.09 14.43
C VAL A 5 19.42 -11.85 14.99
N PRO A 6 19.27 -13.10 15.43
CA PRO A 6 20.40 -13.88 15.89
C PRO A 6 21.35 -14.12 14.71
N LEU A 7 22.63 -13.84 14.93
CA LEU A 7 23.75 -14.10 14.01
C LEU A 7 23.98 -15.62 13.94
N PHE A 8 23.15 -16.34 13.18
CA PHE A 8 23.42 -17.73 12.86
C PHE A 8 24.55 -17.80 11.84
N LEU A 9 25.77 -18.03 12.32
CA LEU A 9 26.88 -18.45 11.47
C LEU A 9 26.51 -19.81 10.83
N PRO A 10 26.55 -19.95 9.51
CA PRO A 10 26.23 -21.23 8.88
C PRO A 10 27.23 -22.30 9.33
N LEU A 11 26.75 -23.49 9.62
CA LEU A 11 27.53 -24.64 10.13
C LEU A 11 28.82 -24.93 9.35
N GLY A 12 28.88 -24.57 8.04
CA GLY A 12 30.07 -24.67 7.22
C GLY A 12 31.20 -23.72 7.65
N SER A 13 30.87 -22.52 8.19
CA SER A 13 31.84 -21.54 8.64
C SER A 13 32.51 -21.94 9.95
N ILE A 14 31.77 -22.63 10.84
CA ILE A 14 32.29 -23.14 12.10
C ILE A 14 33.26 -24.29 11.85
N ARG A 15 32.96 -25.17 10.89
CA ARG A 15 33.86 -26.26 10.49
C ARG A 15 35.17 -25.75 9.87
N LEU A 16 35.11 -24.69 9.04
CA LEU A 16 36.32 -24.08 8.50
C LEU A 16 37.17 -23.40 9.59
N LEU A 17 36.53 -22.75 10.56
CA LEU A 17 37.22 -22.14 11.72
C LEU A 17 37.87 -23.19 12.61
N THR A 18 37.20 -24.32 12.86
CA THR A 18 37.73 -25.45 13.64
C THR A 18 38.90 -26.14 12.92
N ILE A 19 38.82 -26.32 11.60
CA ILE A 19 39.91 -26.85 10.81
C ILE A 19 41.11 -25.90 10.83
N PHE A 20 40.85 -24.57 10.72
CA PHE A 20 41.89 -23.55 10.77
C PHE A 20 42.54 -23.44 12.16
N PHE A 21 41.76 -23.45 13.25
CA PHE A 21 42.27 -23.52 14.62
C PHE A 21 43.05 -24.80 14.88
N SER A 22 42.59 -25.94 14.38
CA SER A 22 43.32 -27.20 14.45
C SER A 22 44.64 -27.14 13.69
N PHE A 23 44.67 -26.52 12.51
CA PHE A 23 45.90 -26.35 11.70
C PHE A 23 46.89 -25.41 12.39
N CYS A 24 46.45 -24.28 12.99
CA CYS A 24 47.28 -23.38 13.77
C CYS A 24 47.83 -24.01 15.05
N ILE A 25 47.02 -24.83 15.75
CA ILE A 25 47.42 -25.54 16.94
C ILE A 25 48.47 -26.63 16.60
N ILE A 26 48.31 -27.30 15.47
CA ILE A 26 49.22 -28.32 14.96
C ILE A 26 50.62 -27.71 14.66
N PHE A 27 50.66 -26.51 14.07
CA PHE A 27 51.94 -25.89 13.71
C PHE A 27 52.63 -25.09 14.85
N VAL A 28 51.89 -24.74 15.91
CA VAL A 28 52.43 -23.92 17.02
C VAL A 28 52.76 -24.77 18.28
N HIS A 29 52.30 -25.99 18.36
CA HIS A 29 52.46 -26.83 19.55
C HIS A 29 53.66 -27.80 19.41
N PRO A 30 54.69 -27.70 20.27
CA PRO A 30 55.91 -28.54 20.22
C PRO A 30 55.63 -30.05 20.23
N ALA A 31 54.56 -30.47 20.86
CA ALA A 31 54.20 -31.91 20.93
C ALA A 31 53.67 -32.50 19.59
N LEU A 32 53.43 -31.65 18.56
CA LEU A 32 53.06 -32.13 17.22
C LEU A 32 54.27 -32.20 16.29
N ALA A 33 55.35 -31.49 16.62
CA ALA A 33 56.65 -31.68 15.95
C ALA A 33 57.12 -33.13 16.16
N ASP A 34 56.86 -33.73 17.32
CA ASP A 34 57.16 -35.14 17.59
C ASP A 34 56.40 -36.14 16.72
N LYS A 35 55.18 -35.80 16.29
CA LYS A 35 54.40 -36.67 15.35
C LYS A 35 54.82 -36.52 13.88
N MET A 36 55.42 -35.40 13.52
CA MET A 36 56.03 -35.21 12.17
C MET A 36 57.39 -35.90 12.06
N ALA A 37 57.98 -36.26 13.15
CA ALA A 37 59.20 -37.11 13.19
C ALA A 37 58.95 -38.53 12.70
N GLU A 38 57.71 -38.94 12.44
CA GLU A 38 57.35 -40.24 11.82
C GLU A 38 57.44 -40.21 10.30
N SER A 39 57.83 -39.06 9.64
CA SER A 39 58.15 -38.98 8.20
C SER A 39 59.65 -38.60 8.04
N PRO A 40 60.54 -39.55 8.07
CA PRO A 40 61.99 -39.29 8.14
C PRO A 40 62.53 -38.57 6.90
N GLU A 41 61.95 -38.77 5.72
CA GLU A 41 62.44 -38.17 4.47
C GLU A 41 62.30 -36.64 4.37
N LEU A 42 61.23 -36.06 4.92
CA LEU A 42 61.01 -34.61 4.94
C LEU A 42 61.84 -33.87 6.01
N PHE A 43 62.11 -34.56 7.11
CA PHE A 43 62.94 -34.00 8.19
C PHE A 43 64.42 -33.97 7.82
N ASP A 44 64.93 -35.04 7.18
CA ASP A 44 66.33 -35.13 6.70
C ASP A 44 66.64 -34.12 5.60
N THR A 45 65.67 -33.81 4.70
CA THR A 45 65.86 -32.77 3.65
C THR A 45 65.84 -31.35 4.24
N ALA A 46 65.01 -31.05 5.24
CA ALA A 46 65.01 -29.75 5.91
C ALA A 46 66.24 -29.55 6.77
N PHE A 47 66.72 -30.60 7.47
CA PHE A 47 67.92 -30.55 8.31
C PHE A 47 69.20 -30.38 7.49
N THR A 48 69.35 -31.10 6.38
CA THR A 48 70.45 -30.96 5.46
C THR A 48 70.51 -29.60 4.76
N LEU A 49 69.37 -28.96 4.48
CA LEU A 49 69.30 -27.58 3.97
C LEU A 49 69.65 -26.56 5.05
N GLN A 50 69.26 -26.73 6.28
CA GLN A 50 69.59 -25.84 7.40
C GLN A 50 71.11 -25.86 7.68
N GLU A 51 71.75 -27.05 7.70
CA GLU A 51 73.20 -27.22 7.88
C GLU A 51 74.06 -26.64 6.73
N ARG A 52 73.57 -26.79 5.46
CA ARG A 52 74.20 -26.21 4.27
C ARG A 52 74.13 -24.69 4.18
N LEU A 53 73.12 -24.06 4.79
CA LEU A 53 72.86 -22.61 4.70
C LEU A 53 73.35 -21.84 5.93
N ASP A 54 73.98 -22.54 6.91
CA ASP A 54 74.47 -21.93 8.19
C ASP A 54 73.41 -21.10 8.92
N ILE A 55 72.15 -21.60 8.93
CA ILE A 55 71.01 -20.90 9.47
C ILE A 55 70.95 -21.09 11.01
N PRO A 56 70.88 -20.05 11.83
CA PRO A 56 70.87 -20.17 13.28
C PRO A 56 69.69 -20.96 13.77
N ASP A 57 69.91 -21.81 14.80
CA ASP A 57 68.82 -22.54 15.47
C ASP A 57 67.71 -21.62 15.95
N GLY A 58 66.46 -21.93 15.59
CA GLY A 58 65.28 -21.10 15.89
C GLY A 58 64.91 -20.03 14.83
N PHE A 59 65.76 -19.75 13.85
CA PHE A 59 65.42 -18.80 12.78
C PHE A 59 64.28 -19.34 11.89
N VAL A 60 64.41 -20.55 11.43
CA VAL A 60 63.41 -21.24 10.63
C VAL A 60 62.07 -21.32 11.35
N GLN A 61 62.13 -21.66 12.67
CA GLN A 61 60.91 -21.78 13.47
C GLN A 61 60.20 -20.43 13.67
N ARG A 62 60.96 -19.35 13.87
CA ARG A 62 60.42 -17.98 13.98
C ARG A 62 59.77 -17.50 12.68
N GLU A 63 60.44 -17.71 11.54
CA GLU A 63 59.90 -17.32 10.24
C GLU A 63 58.62 -18.14 9.87
N MET A 64 58.59 -19.44 10.21
CA MET A 64 57.40 -20.26 10.00
C MET A 64 56.22 -19.76 10.83
N VAL A 65 56.42 -19.28 12.05
CA VAL A 65 55.37 -18.67 12.89
C VAL A 65 54.85 -17.37 12.22
N TYR A 66 55.73 -16.52 11.74
CA TYR A 66 55.33 -15.28 11.03
C TYR A 66 54.53 -15.58 9.77
N ILE A 67 54.97 -16.54 8.94
CA ILE A 67 54.25 -16.97 7.74
C ILE A 67 52.86 -17.52 8.10
N SER A 68 52.74 -18.33 9.15
CA SER A 68 51.46 -18.89 9.61
C SER A 68 50.50 -17.80 10.08
N ILE A 69 50.97 -16.80 10.82
CA ILE A 69 50.17 -15.64 11.25
C ILE A 69 49.72 -14.84 10.02
N LEU A 70 50.61 -14.60 9.07
CA LEU A 70 50.30 -13.83 7.85
C LEU A 70 49.27 -14.55 6.98
N LEU A 71 49.43 -15.86 6.84
CA LEU A 71 48.46 -16.69 6.10
C LEU A 71 47.10 -16.71 6.80
N GLY A 72 47.08 -16.80 8.12
CA GLY A 72 45.89 -16.76 8.93
C GLY A 72 45.14 -15.42 8.83
N THR A 73 45.85 -14.30 8.89
CA THR A 73 45.23 -12.99 8.70
C THR A 73 44.71 -12.79 7.29
N LEU A 74 45.42 -13.29 6.27
CA LEU A 74 44.94 -13.26 4.88
C LEU A 74 43.63 -14.03 4.71
N VAL A 75 43.55 -15.24 5.26
CA VAL A 75 42.33 -16.08 5.19
C VAL A 75 41.16 -15.42 5.91
N LEU A 76 41.40 -14.82 7.07
CA LEU A 76 40.39 -14.05 7.81
C LEU A 76 39.91 -12.83 6.99
N CYS A 77 40.81 -12.09 6.38
CA CYS A 77 40.46 -10.95 5.52
C CYS A 77 39.64 -11.40 4.32
N LEU A 78 40.03 -12.47 3.64
CA LEU A 78 39.26 -13.05 2.53
C LEU A 78 37.89 -13.53 2.96
N PHE A 79 37.80 -14.24 4.10
CA PHE A 79 36.54 -14.68 4.68
C PHE A 79 35.62 -13.48 4.96
N PHE A 80 36.13 -12.43 5.62
CA PHE A 80 35.37 -11.23 5.91
C PHE A 80 34.92 -10.53 4.62
N PHE A 81 35.79 -10.43 3.62
CA PHE A 81 35.45 -9.85 2.33
C PHE A 81 34.36 -10.63 1.60
N PHE A 82 34.41 -11.97 1.58
CA PHE A 82 33.36 -12.79 1.00
C PHE A 82 32.05 -12.68 1.78
N MET A 83 32.12 -12.65 3.11
CA MET A 83 30.93 -12.43 3.96
C MET A 83 30.27 -11.07 3.68
N GLN A 84 31.06 -10.00 3.59
CA GLN A 84 30.56 -8.67 3.25
C GLN A 84 29.86 -8.67 1.87
N ARG A 85 30.49 -9.25 0.87
CA ARG A 85 29.90 -9.39 -0.46
C ARG A 85 28.60 -10.20 -0.44
N ARG A 86 28.58 -11.29 0.29
CA ARG A 86 27.38 -12.15 0.42
C ARG A 86 26.25 -11.41 1.12
N MET A 87 26.55 -10.70 2.21
CA MET A 87 25.56 -9.89 2.95
C MET A 87 25.01 -8.74 2.10
N LYS A 88 25.86 -8.06 1.33
CA LYS A 88 25.43 -7.01 0.40
C LYS A 88 24.46 -7.58 -0.64
N LYS A 89 24.81 -8.70 -1.26
CA LYS A 89 23.96 -9.36 -2.27
C LYS A 89 22.62 -9.87 -1.69
N LEU A 90 22.60 -10.33 -0.46
CA LEU A 90 21.36 -10.72 0.23
C LEU A 90 20.47 -9.51 0.50
N ARG A 91 21.03 -8.40 1.03
CA ARG A 91 20.28 -7.16 1.26
C ARG A 91 19.70 -6.57 -0.03
N GLU A 92 20.45 -6.63 -1.14
CA GLU A 92 19.96 -6.18 -2.46
C GLU A 92 18.77 -7.04 -2.93
N ARG A 93 18.87 -8.36 -2.81
CA ARG A 93 17.76 -9.27 -3.15
C ARG A 93 16.52 -9.08 -2.28
N ASP A 94 16.71 -8.89 -0.99
CA ASP A 94 15.59 -8.65 -0.07
C ASP A 94 14.92 -7.30 -0.38
N ARG A 95 15.72 -6.27 -0.69
CA ARG A 95 15.21 -4.98 -1.13
C ARG A 95 14.41 -5.08 -2.43
N GLU A 96 14.93 -5.80 -3.43
CA GLU A 96 14.23 -6.02 -4.70
C GLU A 96 12.89 -6.75 -4.49
N ARG A 97 12.89 -7.81 -3.68
CA ARG A 97 11.65 -8.53 -3.32
C ARG A 97 10.63 -7.63 -2.63
N TYR A 98 11.11 -6.78 -1.72
CA TYR A 98 10.24 -5.84 -1.00
C TYR A 98 9.62 -4.81 -1.95
N LEU A 99 10.41 -4.28 -2.88
CA LEU A 99 9.92 -3.35 -3.91
C LEU A 99 8.90 -4.02 -4.84
N GLN A 100 9.18 -5.22 -5.33
CA GLN A 100 8.26 -5.99 -6.16
C GLN A 100 6.94 -6.30 -5.42
N LEU A 101 7.02 -6.63 -4.13
CA LEU A 101 5.82 -6.86 -3.32
C LEU A 101 5.00 -5.58 -3.16
N LEU A 102 5.65 -4.44 -2.89
CA LEU A 102 4.97 -3.14 -2.76
C LEU A 102 4.32 -2.72 -4.08
N GLU A 103 5.02 -2.82 -5.20
CA GLU A 103 4.48 -2.57 -6.53
C GLU A 103 3.27 -3.48 -6.80
N GLY A 104 3.43 -4.78 -6.57
CA GLY A 104 2.34 -5.74 -6.75
C GLY A 104 1.11 -5.44 -5.88
N ILE A 105 1.30 -5.01 -4.63
CA ILE A 105 0.20 -4.58 -3.76
C ILE A 105 -0.47 -3.32 -4.32
N LEU A 106 0.31 -2.29 -4.65
CA LEU A 106 -0.20 -1.01 -5.12
C LEU A 106 -0.94 -1.12 -6.45
N ASP A 107 -0.49 -2.01 -7.35
CA ASP A 107 -1.14 -2.25 -8.64
C ASP A 107 -2.45 -3.04 -8.53
N ASN A 108 -2.61 -3.85 -7.49
CA ASN A 108 -3.82 -4.63 -7.24
C ASN A 108 -4.83 -3.92 -6.32
N LEU A 109 -4.48 -2.76 -5.75
CA LEU A 109 -5.44 -1.96 -4.99
C LEU A 109 -6.48 -1.33 -5.92
N PRO A 110 -7.78 -1.30 -5.53
CA PRO A 110 -8.86 -0.67 -6.32
C PRO A 110 -8.84 0.86 -6.25
N ILE A 111 -7.70 1.45 -5.90
CA ILE A 111 -7.49 2.88 -5.77
C ILE A 111 -6.37 3.36 -6.68
N ALA A 112 -6.61 4.46 -7.36
CA ALA A 112 -5.57 5.14 -8.10
C ALA A 112 -4.59 5.79 -7.11
N ALA A 113 -3.29 5.53 -7.26
CA ALA A 113 -2.24 6.09 -6.43
C ALA A 113 -1.17 6.74 -7.31
N LYS A 114 -0.79 7.96 -6.96
CA LYS A 114 0.28 8.70 -7.62
C LYS A 114 1.08 9.51 -6.61
N VAL A 115 2.37 9.69 -6.88
CA VAL A 115 3.28 10.44 -6.00
C VAL A 115 4.04 11.47 -6.81
N LYS A 116 4.17 12.68 -6.25
CA LYS A 116 4.99 13.77 -6.80
C LYS A 116 6.18 14.04 -5.89
N ASP A 117 7.31 14.32 -6.50
CA ASP A 117 8.49 14.85 -5.79
C ASP A 117 8.43 16.38 -5.76
N VAL A 118 8.28 16.94 -4.55
CA VAL A 118 8.25 18.39 -4.33
C VAL A 118 9.60 19.02 -4.62
N ASN A 119 10.69 18.31 -4.35
CA ASN A 119 12.05 18.79 -4.54
C ASN A 119 12.46 18.80 -6.02
N ASP A 120 11.77 17.99 -6.87
CA ASP A 120 11.98 17.93 -8.33
C ASP A 120 10.85 18.63 -9.10
N GLY A 121 10.42 19.80 -8.65
CA GLY A 121 9.45 20.62 -9.37
C GLY A 121 8.04 20.03 -9.47
N MET A 122 7.62 19.20 -8.55
CA MET A 122 6.32 18.52 -8.54
C MET A 122 6.15 17.51 -9.70
N ARG A 123 7.23 16.82 -10.08
CA ARG A 123 7.16 15.75 -11.09
C ARG A 123 6.65 14.47 -10.48
N TYR A 124 5.87 13.71 -11.27
CA TYR A 124 5.41 12.41 -10.89
C TYR A 124 6.57 11.41 -10.82
N THR A 125 6.68 10.72 -9.68
CA THR A 125 7.70 9.67 -9.43
C THR A 125 7.08 8.30 -9.31
N PHE A 126 5.76 8.23 -9.09
CA PHE A 126 5.00 7.00 -9.00
C PHE A 126 3.60 7.18 -9.59
N TRP A 127 3.11 6.13 -10.26
CA TRP A 127 1.81 6.08 -10.89
C TRP A 127 1.39 4.61 -11.04
N ASN A 128 0.37 4.17 -10.30
CA ASN A 128 -0.03 2.77 -10.34
C ASN A 128 -0.99 2.47 -11.51
N LYS A 129 -1.23 1.20 -11.74
CA LYS A 129 -2.11 0.72 -12.82
C LYS A 129 -3.52 1.30 -12.74
N LYS A 130 -4.07 1.42 -11.51
CA LYS A 130 -5.41 2.01 -11.32
C LYS A 130 -5.46 3.50 -11.67
N ALA A 131 -4.37 4.22 -11.46
CA ALA A 131 -4.25 5.60 -11.92
C ALA A 131 -4.17 5.69 -13.45
N GLU A 132 -3.53 4.74 -14.14
CA GLU A 132 -3.54 4.67 -15.61
C GLU A 132 -4.96 4.54 -16.15
N GLU A 133 -5.75 3.64 -15.57
CA GLU A 133 -7.15 3.40 -15.96
C GLU A 133 -8.03 4.63 -15.68
N LEU A 134 -7.90 5.22 -14.49
CA LEU A 134 -8.76 6.33 -14.05
C LEU A 134 -8.48 7.62 -14.81
N PHE A 135 -7.20 7.94 -15.04
CA PHE A 135 -6.79 9.20 -15.67
C PHE A 135 -6.49 9.08 -17.17
N GLU A 136 -6.66 7.88 -17.74
CA GLU A 136 -6.37 7.57 -19.16
C GLU A 136 -4.97 8.02 -19.59
N CYS A 137 -3.99 7.86 -18.69
CA CYS A 137 -2.60 8.23 -18.87
C CYS A 137 -1.70 7.12 -18.32
N SER A 138 -0.84 6.56 -19.16
CA SER A 138 0.07 5.50 -18.72
C SER A 138 1.14 6.02 -17.77
N ALA A 139 1.66 5.17 -16.87
CA ALA A 139 2.78 5.51 -15.98
C ALA A 139 3.99 5.98 -16.79
N ARG A 140 4.23 5.36 -17.96
CA ARG A 140 5.32 5.73 -18.88
C ARG A 140 5.19 7.15 -19.41
N GLU A 141 3.97 7.62 -19.60
CA GLU A 141 3.69 9.00 -20.03
C GLU A 141 3.70 9.98 -18.87
N ALA A 142 3.31 9.56 -17.66
CA ALA A 142 3.18 10.43 -16.49
C ALA A 142 4.49 10.64 -15.72
N ILE A 143 5.27 9.57 -15.52
CA ILE A 143 6.48 9.64 -14.71
C ILE A 143 7.50 10.62 -15.30
N GLY A 144 8.07 11.46 -14.44
CA GLY A 144 8.99 12.53 -14.81
C GLY A 144 8.32 13.82 -15.34
N LYS A 145 6.99 13.82 -15.51
CA LYS A 145 6.22 14.98 -15.96
C LYS A 145 5.46 15.64 -14.80
N THR A 146 5.04 16.87 -15.06
CA THR A 146 4.20 17.69 -14.17
C THR A 146 2.73 17.61 -14.57
N ASP A 147 1.83 18.17 -13.74
CA ASP A 147 0.40 18.30 -14.08
C ASP A 147 0.16 19.09 -15.36
N PHE A 148 0.97 20.10 -15.64
CA PHE A 148 0.86 20.92 -16.85
C PHE A 148 1.08 20.11 -18.13
N GLU A 149 1.86 19.03 -18.04
CA GLU A 149 2.15 18.15 -19.18
C GLU A 149 1.16 16.97 -19.26
N THR A 150 0.58 16.55 -18.13
CA THR A 150 -0.31 15.38 -18.06
C THR A 150 -1.78 15.71 -18.04
N MET A 151 -2.16 16.81 -17.36
CA MET A 151 -3.54 17.26 -17.14
C MET A 151 -3.63 18.80 -17.24
N PRO A 152 -3.35 19.40 -18.40
CA PRO A 152 -3.17 20.86 -18.55
C PRO A 152 -4.39 21.67 -18.10
N GLU A 153 -5.61 21.17 -18.32
CA GLU A 153 -6.84 21.86 -17.94
C GLU A 153 -7.02 22.04 -16.43
N ALA A 154 -6.56 21.05 -15.63
CA ALA A 154 -6.66 21.07 -14.17
C ALA A 154 -5.36 21.52 -13.48
N ALA A 155 -4.27 21.65 -14.23
CA ALA A 155 -2.92 21.81 -13.70
C ALA A 155 -2.76 23.02 -12.77
N ALA A 156 -3.33 24.17 -13.14
CA ALA A 156 -3.22 25.38 -12.32
C ALA A 156 -3.91 25.26 -10.96
N LEU A 157 -5.08 24.61 -10.93
CA LEU A 157 -5.81 24.34 -9.69
C LEU A 157 -5.06 23.33 -8.82
N ILE A 158 -4.63 22.22 -9.42
CA ILE A 158 -3.86 21.18 -8.72
C ILE A 158 -2.59 21.78 -8.11
N ARG A 159 -1.87 22.60 -8.87
CA ARG A 159 -0.65 23.26 -8.40
C ARG A 159 -0.89 24.13 -7.17
N LYS A 160 -1.96 24.92 -7.18
CA LYS A 160 -2.32 25.75 -6.04
C LYS A 160 -2.64 24.93 -4.80
N GLU A 161 -3.36 23.84 -4.95
CA GLU A 161 -3.69 22.91 -3.87
C GLU A 161 -2.43 22.21 -3.32
N ASP A 162 -1.52 21.79 -4.20
CA ASP A 162 -0.25 21.19 -3.81
C ASP A 162 0.62 22.16 -3.00
N GLU A 163 0.71 23.42 -3.43
CA GLU A 163 1.47 24.45 -2.73
C GLU A 163 0.88 24.74 -1.34
N GLU A 164 -0.43 24.76 -1.23
CA GLU A 164 -1.12 24.90 0.06
C GLU A 164 -0.89 23.69 0.96
N LEU A 165 -0.98 22.47 0.41
CA LEU A 165 -0.70 21.22 1.13
C LEU A 165 0.75 21.19 1.64
N VAL A 166 1.72 21.58 0.83
CA VAL A 166 3.13 21.67 1.24
C VAL A 166 3.36 22.72 2.33
N LYS A 167 2.65 23.85 2.25
CA LYS A 167 2.77 24.97 3.20
C LYS A 167 2.13 24.64 4.55
N THR A 168 0.97 24.02 4.55
CA THR A 168 0.19 23.74 5.77
C THR A 168 0.54 22.38 6.38
N GLY A 169 0.91 21.40 5.56
CA GLY A 169 1.07 20.01 5.95
C GLY A 169 -0.26 19.31 6.32
N ILE A 170 -1.40 19.99 6.11
CA ILE A 170 -2.72 19.46 6.47
C ILE A 170 -3.23 18.60 5.30
N PRO A 171 -3.57 17.33 5.52
CA PRO A 171 -4.15 16.48 4.48
C PRO A 171 -5.41 17.10 3.87
N GLN A 172 -5.55 16.95 2.56
CA GLN A 172 -6.72 17.42 1.83
C GLN A 172 -7.51 16.23 1.32
N GLU A 173 -8.81 16.20 1.64
CA GLU A 173 -9.72 15.16 1.18
C GLU A 173 -10.98 15.76 0.60
N GLY A 174 -11.61 15.04 -0.31
CA GLY A 174 -12.88 15.48 -0.89
C GLY A 174 -13.28 14.74 -2.15
N ILE A 175 -14.52 14.99 -2.56
CA ILE A 175 -15.07 14.45 -3.81
C ILE A 175 -14.72 15.42 -4.93
N ARG A 176 -14.12 14.87 -5.99
CA ARG A 176 -13.81 15.60 -7.22
C ARG A 176 -14.60 15.03 -8.39
N ARG A 177 -15.12 15.93 -9.19
CA ARG A 177 -15.73 15.61 -10.49
C ARG A 177 -14.77 16.03 -11.59
N PHE A 178 -14.55 15.16 -12.54
CA PHE A 178 -13.75 15.46 -13.73
C PHE A 178 -14.31 14.71 -14.94
N PHE A 179 -13.86 15.12 -16.12
CA PHE A 179 -14.21 14.46 -17.37
C PHE A 179 -12.98 13.74 -17.92
N THR A 180 -13.17 12.49 -18.36
CA THR A 180 -12.12 11.73 -19.04
C THR A 180 -11.84 12.30 -20.42
N LYS A 181 -10.77 11.84 -21.08
CA LYS A 181 -10.47 12.21 -22.46
C LYS A 181 -11.60 11.87 -23.44
N LYS A 182 -12.42 10.86 -23.09
CA LYS A 182 -13.62 10.47 -23.84
C LYS A 182 -14.87 11.29 -23.49
N ASN A 183 -14.72 12.34 -22.68
CA ASN A 183 -15.81 13.18 -22.18
C ASN A 183 -16.81 12.43 -21.30
N GLU A 184 -16.39 11.35 -20.61
CA GLU A 184 -17.19 10.65 -19.61
C GLU A 184 -17.06 11.34 -18.26
N GLU A 185 -18.19 11.61 -17.61
CA GLU A 185 -18.20 12.19 -16.26
C GLU A 185 -17.77 11.13 -15.24
N ARG A 186 -16.81 11.46 -14.39
CA ARG A 186 -16.30 10.62 -13.32
C ARG A 186 -16.29 11.36 -12.00
N PHE A 187 -16.53 10.61 -10.93
CA PHE A 187 -16.46 11.09 -9.56
C PHE A 187 -15.41 10.28 -8.80
N THR A 188 -14.50 11.00 -8.13
CA THR A 188 -13.48 10.38 -7.29
C THR A 188 -13.56 10.94 -5.88
N PHE A 189 -13.36 10.06 -4.89
CA PHE A 189 -12.99 10.48 -3.55
C PHE A 189 -11.46 10.51 -3.48
N GLN A 190 -10.90 11.70 -3.27
CA GLN A 190 -9.46 11.92 -3.27
C GLN A 190 -8.97 12.21 -1.85
N ASN A 191 -7.77 11.71 -1.53
CA ASN A 191 -7.05 12.05 -0.33
C ASN A 191 -5.59 12.34 -0.70
N ASN A 192 -5.13 13.56 -0.37
CA ASN A 192 -3.81 14.07 -0.72
C ASN A 192 -3.03 14.33 0.57
N ASN A 193 -1.86 13.72 0.69
CA ASN A 193 -1.02 13.80 1.87
C ASN A 193 0.38 14.30 1.54
N PHE A 194 0.93 15.14 2.41
CA PHE A 194 2.31 15.59 2.35
C PHE A 194 3.18 14.72 3.26
N ILE A 195 4.28 14.19 2.73
CA ILE A 195 5.23 13.36 3.46
C ILE A 195 6.61 14.00 3.38
N LYS A 196 7.22 14.23 4.55
CA LYS A 196 8.60 14.64 4.67
C LYS A 196 9.42 13.48 5.22
N LEU A 197 10.38 13.01 4.44
CA LEU A 197 11.29 11.93 4.83
C LEU A 197 12.44 12.45 5.69
N SER A 198 13.08 11.56 6.45
CA SER A 198 14.22 11.88 7.33
C SER A 198 15.44 12.38 6.56
N ASP A 199 15.58 12.03 5.28
CA ASP A 199 16.66 12.49 4.40
C ASP A 199 16.39 13.84 3.73
N GLY A 200 15.26 14.50 4.08
CA GLY A 200 14.87 15.80 3.58
C GLY A 200 14.04 15.79 2.30
N ARG A 201 13.81 14.63 1.69
CA ARG A 201 12.90 14.50 0.54
C ARG A 201 11.46 14.78 0.96
N LYS A 202 10.72 15.42 0.06
CA LYS A 202 9.33 15.84 0.28
C LYS A 202 8.46 15.30 -0.85
N TRP A 203 7.44 14.55 -0.49
CA TRP A 203 6.51 13.95 -1.45
C TRP A 203 5.08 14.35 -1.17
N ILE A 204 4.29 14.45 -2.24
CA ILE A 204 2.84 14.50 -2.16
C ILE A 204 2.33 13.16 -2.67
N VAL A 205 1.57 12.48 -1.81
CA VAL A 205 0.93 11.21 -2.13
C VAL A 205 -0.54 11.47 -2.37
N TYR A 206 -1.01 11.12 -3.56
CA TYR A 206 -2.40 11.18 -3.95
C TYR A 206 -2.98 9.78 -3.97
N THR A 207 -4.17 9.66 -3.41
CA THR A 207 -5.01 8.48 -3.60
C THR A 207 -6.37 8.92 -4.08
N ALA A 208 -6.94 8.18 -5.06
CA ALA A 208 -8.25 8.47 -5.60
C ALA A 208 -9.04 7.18 -5.76
N TRP A 209 -10.23 7.16 -5.20
CA TRP A 209 -11.18 6.08 -5.37
C TRP A 209 -12.26 6.51 -6.35
N ASP A 210 -12.47 5.74 -7.43
CA ASP A 210 -13.59 5.96 -8.36
C ASP A 210 -14.91 5.60 -7.65
N ILE A 211 -15.74 6.61 -7.42
CA ILE A 211 -17.05 6.49 -6.79
C ILE A 211 -18.18 6.80 -7.77
N THR A 212 -17.91 6.72 -9.08
CA THR A 212 -18.87 7.08 -10.13
C THR A 212 -20.13 6.23 -10.05
N ASP A 213 -19.99 4.91 -9.95
CA ASP A 213 -21.11 3.99 -9.83
C ASP A 213 -21.91 4.25 -8.56
N LEU A 214 -21.23 4.53 -7.45
CA LEU A 214 -21.89 4.89 -6.18
C LEU A 214 -22.73 6.16 -6.34
N LYS A 215 -22.20 7.19 -6.98
CA LYS A 215 -22.92 8.45 -7.25
C LYS A 215 -24.09 8.27 -8.18
N ILE A 216 -23.96 7.42 -9.20
CA ILE A 216 -25.05 7.06 -10.10
C ILE A 216 -26.16 6.33 -9.33
N MET A 217 -25.80 5.36 -8.48
CA MET A 217 -26.76 4.61 -7.66
C MET A 217 -27.46 5.52 -6.63
N GLU A 218 -26.71 6.39 -5.96
CA GLU A 218 -27.25 7.38 -5.03
C GLU A 218 -28.31 8.27 -5.71
N ARG A 219 -27.98 8.77 -6.91
CA ARG A 219 -28.91 9.59 -7.70
C ARG A 219 -30.16 8.83 -8.10
N LYS A 220 -30.04 7.58 -8.57
CA LYS A 220 -31.18 6.74 -8.93
C LYS A 220 -32.09 6.46 -7.74
N LEU A 221 -31.48 6.13 -6.58
CA LEU A 221 -32.22 5.87 -5.36
C LEU A 221 -32.98 7.12 -4.89
N ARG A 222 -32.37 8.29 -4.95
CA ARG A 222 -33.02 9.54 -4.61
C ARG A 222 -34.23 9.83 -5.47
N LEU A 223 -34.10 9.68 -6.80
CA LEU A 223 -35.21 9.90 -7.73
C LEU A 223 -36.34 8.91 -7.50
N ALA A 224 -36.05 7.63 -7.30
CA ALA A 224 -37.05 6.62 -6.99
C ALA A 224 -37.78 6.88 -5.67
N LYS A 225 -37.05 7.39 -4.65
CA LYS A 225 -37.63 7.80 -3.37
C LYS A 225 -38.59 8.99 -3.54
N GLU A 226 -38.13 10.02 -4.26
CA GLU A 226 -38.95 11.21 -4.54
C GLU A 226 -40.25 10.84 -5.28
N GLU A 227 -40.16 9.96 -6.26
CA GLU A 227 -41.34 9.46 -7.03
C GLU A 227 -42.28 8.65 -6.11
N ALA A 228 -41.77 7.77 -5.28
CA ALA A 228 -42.56 7.00 -4.32
C ALA A 228 -43.25 7.90 -3.27
N GLU A 229 -42.56 8.89 -2.76
CA GLU A 229 -43.13 9.88 -1.81
C GLU A 229 -44.25 10.69 -2.46
N GLU A 230 -44.08 11.16 -3.70
CA GLU A 230 -45.11 11.87 -4.45
C GLU A 230 -46.33 11.00 -4.73
N SER A 231 -46.11 9.73 -5.17
CA SER A 231 -47.18 8.77 -5.36
C SER A 231 -47.99 8.53 -4.09
N ASN A 232 -47.31 8.38 -2.94
CA ASN A 232 -47.95 8.21 -1.64
C ASN A 232 -48.74 9.44 -1.20
N ARG A 233 -48.23 10.65 -1.51
CA ARG A 233 -48.91 11.93 -1.22
C ARG A 233 -50.22 12.00 -2.03
N ILE A 234 -50.15 11.72 -3.34
CA ILE A 234 -51.33 11.73 -4.21
C ILE A 234 -52.36 10.70 -3.73
N LYS A 235 -51.93 9.47 -3.43
CA LYS A 235 -52.82 8.42 -2.92
C LYS A 235 -53.49 8.82 -1.61
N SER A 236 -52.76 9.43 -0.67
CA SER A 236 -53.31 9.88 0.60
C SER A 236 -54.35 11.01 0.43
N ALA A 237 -54.01 12.00 -0.43
CA ALA A 237 -54.94 13.06 -0.78
C ALA A 237 -56.22 12.54 -1.45
N PHE A 238 -56.06 11.60 -2.38
CA PHE A 238 -57.20 10.92 -3.05
C PHE A 238 -58.13 10.22 -2.03
N LEU A 239 -57.54 9.40 -1.14
CA LEU A 239 -58.30 8.68 -0.11
C LEU A 239 -59.00 9.63 0.86
N ALA A 240 -58.34 10.75 1.23
CA ALA A 240 -59.00 11.75 2.10
C ALA A 240 -60.18 12.40 1.41
N ASN A 241 -60.01 12.83 0.15
CA ASN A 241 -61.09 13.44 -0.65
C ASN A 241 -62.24 12.44 -0.88
N MET A 242 -61.95 11.21 -1.26
CA MET A 242 -62.97 10.15 -1.46
C MET A 242 -63.73 9.87 -0.17
N SER A 243 -63.03 9.84 0.98
CA SER A 243 -63.67 9.66 2.30
C SER A 243 -64.68 10.76 2.59
N HIS A 244 -64.36 12.01 2.26
CA HIS A 244 -65.29 13.15 2.43
C HIS A 244 -66.46 13.07 1.45
N GLU A 245 -66.18 12.77 0.21
CA GLU A 245 -67.24 12.67 -0.84
C GLU A 245 -68.21 11.50 -0.59
N ILE A 246 -67.75 10.40 0.00
CA ILE A 246 -68.61 9.27 0.37
C ILE A 246 -69.35 9.56 1.68
N ARG A 247 -68.69 10.21 2.65
CA ARG A 247 -69.34 10.47 3.95
C ARG A 247 -70.57 11.39 3.83
N THR A 248 -70.49 12.38 2.97
CA THR A 248 -71.58 13.38 2.78
C THR A 248 -72.90 12.71 2.36
N PRO A 249 -72.96 11.96 1.23
CA PRO A 249 -74.21 11.28 0.86
C PRO A 249 -74.62 10.17 1.85
N LEU A 250 -73.62 9.47 2.43
CA LEU A 250 -73.90 8.42 3.40
C LEU A 250 -74.56 9.00 4.66
N ASN A 251 -74.05 10.13 5.18
CA ASN A 251 -74.70 10.80 6.31
C ASN A 251 -76.09 11.31 5.97
N ALA A 252 -76.32 11.80 4.74
CA ALA A 252 -77.64 12.18 4.30
C ALA A 252 -78.62 10.96 4.28
N ILE A 253 -78.18 9.84 3.70
CA ILE A 253 -78.97 8.60 3.66
C ILE A 253 -79.29 8.10 5.09
N VAL A 254 -78.28 8.05 5.98
CA VAL A 254 -78.48 7.64 7.38
C VAL A 254 -79.38 8.58 8.10
N GLY A 255 -79.23 9.90 7.89
CA GLY A 255 -80.04 10.92 8.51
C GLY A 255 -81.55 10.81 8.11
N PHE A 256 -81.76 10.73 6.80
CA PHE A 256 -83.14 10.56 6.26
C PHE A 256 -83.73 9.22 6.64
N SER A 257 -82.98 8.10 6.61
CA SER A 257 -83.42 6.82 7.10
C SER A 257 -83.85 6.84 8.58
N SER A 258 -83.13 7.57 9.38
CA SER A 258 -83.47 7.75 10.82
C SER A 258 -84.73 8.55 11.01
N ILE A 259 -84.99 9.58 10.19
CA ILE A 259 -86.23 10.35 10.17
C ILE A 259 -87.43 9.52 9.74
N LEU A 260 -87.28 8.74 8.68
CA LEU A 260 -88.28 7.85 8.18
C LEU A 260 -88.68 6.70 9.12
N ALA A 261 -87.81 6.35 10.05
CA ALA A 261 -88.03 5.35 11.10
C ALA A 261 -88.77 5.95 12.35
N THR A 262 -88.95 7.24 12.41
CA THR A 262 -89.77 7.90 13.42
C THR A 262 -91.19 8.13 12.90
N GLU A 263 -92.16 8.43 13.77
CA GLU A 263 -93.59 8.72 13.34
C GLU A 263 -93.59 10.08 12.60
N VAL A 264 -93.51 10.02 11.28
CA VAL A 264 -93.57 11.18 10.36
C VAL A 264 -94.85 11.05 9.55
N SER A 265 -95.51 12.16 9.19
CA SER A 265 -96.68 12.15 8.30
C SER A 265 -96.41 11.63 6.89
N GLU A 266 -97.33 11.11 6.17
CA GLU A 266 -97.17 10.58 4.80
C GLU A 266 -96.66 11.68 3.84
N GLU A 267 -97.02 12.93 4.01
CA GLU A 267 -96.61 14.10 3.20
C GLU A 267 -95.14 14.41 3.41
N GLU A 268 -94.64 14.42 4.65
CA GLU A 268 -93.24 14.59 4.97
C GLU A 268 -92.35 13.42 4.51
N ARG A 269 -92.88 12.20 4.46
CA ARG A 269 -92.18 11.03 3.94
C ARG A 269 -91.89 11.13 2.44
N VAL A 270 -92.75 11.67 1.65
CA VAL A 270 -92.59 11.87 0.23
C VAL A 270 -91.49 12.94 -0.02
N GLU A 271 -91.51 14.04 0.73
CA GLU A 271 -90.54 15.08 0.62
C GLU A 271 -89.09 14.62 0.99
N TYR A 272 -88.94 13.79 2.05
CA TYR A 272 -87.64 13.20 2.41
C TYR A 272 -87.12 12.18 1.44
N LEU A 273 -88.01 11.40 0.74
CA LEU A 273 -87.65 10.48 -0.30
C LEU A 273 -87.14 11.21 -1.57
N ASP A 274 -87.78 12.33 -1.96
CA ASP A 274 -87.37 13.15 -3.09
C ASP A 274 -85.92 13.80 -2.86
N ILE A 275 -85.63 14.09 -1.64
CA ILE A 275 -84.26 14.65 -1.29
C ILE A 275 -83.15 13.54 -1.32
N CYS A 276 -83.52 12.25 -1.15
CA CYS A 276 -82.62 11.14 -1.19
C CYS A 276 -82.33 10.59 -2.64
N LEU A 277 -83.15 10.90 -3.60
CA LEU A 277 -82.98 10.56 -5.01
C LEU A 277 -82.18 11.62 -5.77
#